data_0e42662b93ec12847b1a2d923c76c669
#
_entry.id   0e42662b93ec12847b1a2d923c76c669
#
_cell.length_a   1.000
_cell.length_b   1.000
_cell.length_c   1.000
_cell.angle_alpha   90.00
_cell.angle_beta   90.00
_cell.angle_gamma   90.00
#
_symmetry.space_group_name_H-M   'P 1'
#
loop_
_entity.id
_entity.type
_entity.pdbx_description
1 polymer ?
#
loop_
_entity_poly.entity_id
_entity_poly.type
_entity_poly.pdbx_seq_one_letter_code
_entity_poly.pdbx_strand_id
1 'polypeptide(L)'
;VEVMGGIEPARELILSAIKNGASVVTANKALMATHGAELTEAADHAGVDLFYEASVAGAIPLLRPLRESLAGDKVRRVLGIVNGTTNYMLTKMDEQNASYDEVLAEAQRLGYAEADPTADVGGADSAAKAAIIATLAFHTNVTIDDVFCEGITEVTKEDIAAAREMGFVIKLLAVAEMTEDEAGVVVRVHPAMVPRTHPLASVRDAFNAVFVEAESAGEMMFYGRGAGGAPTASAVLGDLVAAARNRFGRTRSHRPEPYAAIGPRPIGEARTRYAVAIEVQDRPGVLAAIATTFADNGVSIQAVRQDGVNDGARLNVRTHVATEANLS
;
A
#
# COMPACT_ATOMS: atom_id res chain seq x y z
N VAL A 1 9.89 0.98 24.60
CA VAL A 1 8.82 1.34 23.63
C VAL A 1 9.17 2.69 23.03
N GLU A 2 9.13 2.79 21.69
CA GLU A 2 9.38 4.03 20.94
C GLU A 2 8.10 4.41 20.16
N VAL A 3 7.58 5.61 20.40
CA VAL A 3 6.40 6.19 19.77
C VAL A 3 6.59 7.69 19.48
N MET A 4 7.85 8.13 19.37
CA MET A 4 8.18 9.54 19.13
C MET A 4 7.98 9.94 17.66
N GLY A 5 8.25 9.01 16.74
CA GLY A 5 8.27 9.28 15.31
C GLY A 5 9.56 9.99 14.84
N GLY A 6 9.66 10.18 13.52
CA GLY A 6 10.88 10.72 12.89
C GLY A 6 11.98 9.66 12.78
N ILE A 7 13.10 10.04 12.17
CA ILE A 7 14.25 9.12 12.02
C ILE A 7 15.19 9.28 13.20
N GLU A 8 15.75 10.47 13.39
CA GLU A 8 16.61 10.78 14.54
C GLU A 8 15.87 11.69 15.54
N PRO A 9 16.02 11.49 16.85
CA PRO A 9 16.97 10.59 17.52
C PRO A 9 16.42 9.16 17.75
N ALA A 10 15.25 8.78 17.19
CA ALA A 10 14.60 7.49 17.45
C ALA A 10 15.54 6.32 17.08
N ARG A 11 16.22 6.40 15.92
CA ARG A 11 17.15 5.37 15.45
C ARG A 11 18.31 5.17 16.46
N GLU A 12 18.99 6.23 16.87
CA GLU A 12 20.09 6.14 17.84
C GLU A 12 19.63 5.54 19.17
N LEU A 13 18.46 5.93 19.67
CA LEU A 13 17.91 5.45 20.94
C LEU A 13 17.54 3.96 20.85
N ILE A 14 16.96 3.50 19.73
CA ILE A 14 16.65 2.09 19.50
C ILE A 14 17.93 1.26 19.45
N LEU A 15 18.93 1.69 18.66
CA LEU A 15 20.22 0.99 18.57
C LEU A 15 20.93 0.93 19.94
N SER A 16 20.87 2.01 20.71
CA SER A 16 21.39 2.03 22.09
C SER A 16 20.67 1.06 23.01
N ALA A 17 19.33 1.00 22.94
CA ALA A 17 18.54 0.06 23.71
C ALA A 17 18.87 -1.40 23.37
N ILE A 18 18.95 -1.72 22.08
CA ILE A 18 19.33 -3.05 21.55
C ILE A 18 20.72 -3.44 22.05
N LYS A 19 21.71 -2.56 21.92
CA LYS A 19 23.08 -2.77 22.39
C LYS A 19 23.17 -3.09 23.90
N ASN A 20 22.24 -2.53 24.69
CA ASN A 20 22.15 -2.77 26.12
C ASN A 20 21.26 -4.00 26.46
N GLY A 21 20.90 -4.83 25.48
CA GLY A 21 20.16 -6.08 25.67
C GLY A 21 18.66 -5.90 25.94
N ALA A 22 18.08 -4.77 25.54
CA ALA A 22 16.65 -4.52 25.63
C ALA A 22 15.93 -4.89 24.33
N SER A 23 14.83 -5.64 24.45
CA SER A 23 13.87 -5.78 23.35
C SER A 23 13.16 -4.45 23.09
N VAL A 24 12.83 -4.16 21.83
CA VAL A 24 12.23 -2.91 21.41
C VAL A 24 10.86 -3.13 20.78
N VAL A 25 9.92 -2.25 21.10
CA VAL A 25 8.63 -2.12 20.44
C VAL A 25 8.52 -0.72 19.86
N THR A 26 8.27 -0.59 18.55
CA THR A 26 8.14 0.70 17.89
C THR A 26 6.87 0.79 17.03
N ALA A 27 6.29 1.99 16.92
CA ALA A 27 5.23 2.31 15.97
C ALA A 27 5.73 3.15 14.79
N ASN A 28 7.04 3.36 14.68
CA ASN A 28 7.66 4.30 13.76
C ASN A 28 7.82 3.72 12.35
N LYS A 29 6.78 3.90 11.53
CA LYS A 29 6.78 3.42 10.15
C LYS A 29 7.88 4.03 9.28
N ALA A 30 8.17 5.33 9.46
CA ALA A 30 9.19 6.01 8.66
C ALA A 30 10.57 5.40 8.92
N LEU A 31 10.89 5.18 10.19
CA LEU A 31 12.15 4.55 10.58
C LEU A 31 12.24 3.09 10.08
N MET A 32 11.17 2.31 10.22
CA MET A 32 11.16 0.91 9.75
C MET A 32 11.23 0.80 8.23
N ALA A 33 10.63 1.73 7.48
CA ALA A 33 10.67 1.75 6.01
C ALA A 33 12.04 2.18 5.44
N THR A 34 12.89 2.87 6.24
CA THR A 34 14.19 3.37 5.80
C THR A 34 15.36 2.60 6.40
N HIS A 35 15.28 2.23 7.66
CA HIS A 35 16.35 1.60 8.44
C HIS A 35 15.95 0.26 9.07
N GLY A 36 14.84 -0.33 8.63
CA GLY A 36 14.31 -1.58 9.20
C GLY A 36 15.29 -2.73 9.16
N ALA A 37 16.03 -2.87 8.05
CA ALA A 37 17.06 -3.92 7.91
C ALA A 37 18.19 -3.76 8.94
N GLU A 38 18.74 -2.56 9.09
CA GLU A 38 19.79 -2.25 10.08
C GLU A 38 19.33 -2.56 11.52
N LEU A 39 18.11 -2.13 11.86
CA LEU A 39 17.56 -2.33 13.22
C LEU A 39 17.27 -3.80 13.50
N THR A 40 16.79 -4.54 12.49
CA THR A 40 16.54 -5.98 12.59
C THR A 40 17.84 -6.74 12.78
N GLU A 41 18.87 -6.44 11.96
CA GLU A 41 20.18 -7.04 12.07
C GLU A 41 20.82 -6.77 13.45
N ALA A 42 20.73 -5.52 13.93
CA ALA A 42 21.24 -5.16 15.25
C ALA A 42 20.53 -5.96 16.38
N ALA A 43 19.19 -6.10 16.30
CA ALA A 43 18.42 -6.87 17.27
C ALA A 43 18.78 -8.35 17.24
N ASP A 44 18.99 -8.91 16.06
CA ASP A 44 19.40 -10.30 15.86
C ASP A 44 20.78 -10.58 16.44
N HIS A 45 21.76 -9.72 16.17
CA HIS A 45 23.11 -9.85 16.74
C HIS A 45 23.10 -9.72 18.27
N ALA A 46 22.27 -8.83 18.83
CA ALA A 46 22.15 -8.65 20.27
C ALA A 46 21.32 -9.74 20.97
N GLY A 47 20.62 -10.59 20.22
CA GLY A 47 19.77 -11.63 20.76
C GLY A 47 18.49 -11.12 21.44
N VAL A 48 17.96 -9.98 20.99
CA VAL A 48 16.73 -9.35 21.50
C VAL A 48 15.64 -9.27 20.43
N ASP A 49 14.39 -9.02 20.83
CA ASP A 49 13.28 -8.87 19.90
C ASP A 49 13.13 -7.40 19.46
N LEU A 50 12.76 -7.22 18.17
CA LEU A 50 12.28 -5.96 17.62
C LEU A 50 10.87 -6.18 17.06
N PHE A 51 9.89 -5.53 17.67
CA PHE A 51 8.48 -5.59 17.26
C PHE A 51 7.99 -4.23 16.76
N TYR A 52 7.15 -4.26 15.73
CA TYR A 52 6.65 -3.04 15.10
C TYR A 52 5.26 -3.20 14.46
N GLU A 53 4.39 -4.05 15.04
CA GLU A 53 3.02 -4.30 14.55
C GLU A 53 2.25 -2.98 14.35
N ALA A 54 2.40 -2.04 15.29
CA ALA A 54 1.71 -0.75 15.25
C ALA A 54 2.16 0.19 14.11
N SER A 55 3.25 -0.12 13.42
CA SER A 55 3.76 0.71 12.30
C SER A 55 2.92 0.60 11.04
N VAL A 56 2.15 -0.48 10.87
CA VAL A 56 1.31 -0.73 9.69
C VAL A 56 -0.11 -1.11 10.10
N ALA A 57 -1.09 -0.45 9.50
CA ALA A 57 -2.52 -0.76 9.64
C ALA A 57 -3.07 -0.76 11.09
N GLY A 58 -2.42 -0.05 12.01
CA GLY A 58 -2.90 0.24 13.35
C GLY A 58 -3.25 -1.00 14.17
N ALA A 59 -4.55 -1.21 14.44
CA ALA A 59 -5.02 -2.35 15.24
C ALA A 59 -5.09 -3.68 14.48
N ILE A 60 -4.90 -3.68 13.18
CA ILE A 60 -4.99 -4.90 12.35
C ILE A 60 -3.75 -5.76 12.63
N PRO A 61 -3.90 -6.99 13.14
CA PRO A 61 -2.78 -7.90 13.32
C PRO A 61 -2.33 -8.43 11.96
N LEU A 62 -1.36 -7.78 11.33
CA LEU A 62 -0.92 -8.05 9.96
C LEU A 62 0.52 -8.57 9.90
N LEU A 63 1.46 -7.85 10.54
CA LEU A 63 2.88 -8.13 10.34
C LEU A 63 3.29 -9.45 10.96
N ARG A 64 2.72 -9.80 12.12
CA ARG A 64 2.97 -11.09 12.76
C ARG A 64 2.39 -12.25 11.96
N PRO A 65 1.14 -12.25 11.48
CA PRO A 65 0.63 -13.27 10.56
C PRO A 65 1.46 -13.44 9.30
N LEU A 66 1.92 -12.36 8.66
CA LEU A 66 2.80 -12.45 7.49
C LEU A 66 4.10 -13.16 7.83
N ARG A 67 4.73 -12.81 8.94
CA ARG A 67 6.02 -13.34 9.36
C ARG A 67 5.96 -14.75 9.96
N GLU A 68 4.90 -15.06 10.71
CA GLU A 68 4.83 -16.30 11.50
C GLU A 68 3.82 -17.31 10.91
N SER A 69 2.59 -16.88 10.63
CA SER A 69 1.53 -17.79 10.18
C SER A 69 1.66 -18.20 8.72
N LEU A 70 2.19 -17.31 7.89
CA LEU A 70 2.38 -17.54 6.45
C LEU A 70 3.84 -17.88 6.09
N ALA A 71 4.73 -18.06 7.07
CA ALA A 71 6.13 -18.39 6.84
C ALA A 71 6.35 -19.69 6.03
N GLY A 72 5.40 -20.61 6.08
CA GLY A 72 5.44 -21.87 5.30
C GLY A 72 4.73 -21.80 3.96
N ASP A 73 4.19 -20.65 3.57
CA ASP A 73 3.48 -20.45 2.32
C ASP A 73 4.19 -19.41 1.44
N LYS A 74 3.85 -19.36 0.17
CA LYS A 74 4.39 -18.40 -0.76
C LYS A 74 3.36 -17.30 -1.03
N VAL A 75 3.62 -16.12 -0.49
CA VAL A 75 2.83 -14.94 -0.81
C VAL A 75 3.12 -14.52 -2.25
N ARG A 76 2.07 -14.34 -3.05
CA ARG A 76 2.14 -13.92 -4.45
C ARG A 76 1.91 -12.43 -4.59
N ARG A 77 0.92 -11.91 -3.86
CA ARG A 77 0.53 -10.51 -3.92
C ARG A 77 -0.09 -10.03 -2.62
N VAL A 78 0.18 -8.78 -2.29
CA VAL A 78 -0.49 -8.07 -1.20
C VAL A 78 -1.07 -6.77 -1.74
N LEU A 79 -2.36 -6.53 -1.46
CA LEU A 79 -3.10 -5.32 -1.82
C LEU A 79 -3.59 -4.65 -0.53
N GLY A 80 -3.19 -3.42 -0.27
CA GLY A 80 -3.51 -2.74 0.98
C GLY A 80 -4.23 -1.41 0.80
N ILE A 81 -5.38 -1.24 1.44
CA ILE A 81 -5.94 0.07 1.79
C ILE A 81 -5.37 0.40 3.18
N VAL A 82 -4.24 1.12 3.21
CA VAL A 82 -3.45 1.31 4.44
C VAL A 82 -3.43 2.76 4.94
N ASN A 83 -4.15 3.66 4.26
CA ASN A 83 -4.33 5.04 4.68
C ASN A 83 -5.82 5.36 4.84
N GLY A 84 -6.24 5.69 6.05
CA GLY A 84 -7.65 5.96 6.38
C GLY A 84 -8.17 7.27 5.80
N THR A 85 -7.33 8.31 5.72
CA THR A 85 -7.67 9.62 5.18
C THR A 85 -8.07 9.52 3.71
N THR A 86 -7.21 8.92 2.89
CA THR A 86 -7.47 8.75 1.46
C THR A 86 -8.64 7.81 1.18
N ASN A 87 -8.79 6.74 1.98
CA ASN A 87 -9.95 5.86 1.81
C ASN A 87 -11.26 6.55 2.18
N TYR A 88 -11.27 7.38 3.24
CA TYR A 88 -12.41 8.23 3.57
C TYR A 88 -12.77 9.16 2.41
N MET A 89 -11.77 9.91 1.90
CA MET A 89 -11.97 10.85 0.80
C MET A 89 -12.54 10.16 -0.44
N LEU A 90 -11.92 9.10 -0.93
CA LEU A 90 -12.38 8.35 -2.11
C LEU A 90 -13.77 7.73 -1.90
N THR A 91 -14.10 7.29 -0.67
CA THR A 91 -15.43 6.79 -0.33
C THR A 91 -16.48 7.90 -0.47
N LYS A 92 -16.20 9.11 0.05
CA LYS A 92 -17.13 10.24 -0.06
C LYS A 92 -17.28 10.75 -1.49
N MET A 93 -16.19 10.80 -2.26
CA MET A 93 -16.25 11.12 -3.68
C MET A 93 -17.13 10.10 -4.45
N ASP A 94 -16.99 8.81 -4.18
CA ASP A 94 -17.84 7.77 -4.82
C ASP A 94 -19.30 7.84 -4.39
N GLU A 95 -19.60 8.03 -3.09
CA GLU A 95 -20.95 7.96 -2.57
C GLU A 95 -21.76 9.26 -2.79
N GLN A 96 -21.10 10.42 -2.70
CA GLN A 96 -21.75 11.73 -2.70
C GLN A 96 -21.53 12.52 -3.99
N ASN A 97 -20.70 12.00 -4.92
CA ASN A 97 -20.28 12.71 -6.13
C ASN A 97 -19.63 14.08 -5.82
N ALA A 98 -18.95 14.17 -4.68
CA ALA A 98 -18.28 15.38 -4.22
C ALA A 98 -16.91 15.52 -4.90
N SER A 99 -16.42 16.75 -4.98
CA SER A 99 -15.07 17.02 -5.50
C SER A 99 -13.99 16.69 -4.45
N TYR A 100 -12.74 16.57 -4.92
CA TYR A 100 -11.58 16.36 -4.06
C TYR A 100 -11.48 17.44 -2.96
N ASP A 101 -11.61 18.72 -3.31
CA ASP A 101 -11.46 19.84 -2.37
C ASP A 101 -12.56 19.85 -1.30
N GLU A 102 -13.81 19.55 -1.69
CA GLU A 102 -14.94 19.47 -0.74
C GLU A 102 -14.71 18.36 0.29
N VAL A 103 -14.27 17.19 -0.15
CA VAL A 103 -14.03 16.04 0.76
C VAL A 103 -12.79 16.24 1.61
N LEU A 104 -11.75 16.89 1.09
CA LEU A 104 -10.56 17.22 1.87
C LEU A 104 -10.92 18.18 3.01
N ALA A 105 -11.65 19.24 2.71
CA ALA A 105 -12.11 20.19 3.73
C ALA A 105 -13.01 19.50 4.80
N GLU A 106 -13.85 18.57 4.39
CA GLU A 106 -14.64 17.77 5.33
C GLU A 106 -13.78 16.86 6.19
N ALA A 107 -12.82 16.16 5.59
CA ALA A 107 -11.88 15.28 6.30
C ALA A 107 -11.06 16.03 7.35
N GLN A 108 -10.59 17.24 7.02
CA GLN A 108 -9.89 18.11 7.97
C GLN A 108 -10.80 18.56 9.12
N ARG A 109 -12.03 18.98 8.82
CA ARG A 109 -13.01 19.39 9.84
C ARG A 109 -13.37 18.25 10.81
N LEU A 110 -13.40 17.02 10.34
CA LEU A 110 -13.70 15.82 11.12
C LEU A 110 -12.48 15.22 11.83
N GLY A 111 -11.27 15.73 11.55
CA GLY A 111 -10.02 15.26 12.13
C GLY A 111 -9.50 13.97 11.50
N TYR A 112 -9.95 13.60 10.31
CA TYR A 112 -9.38 12.50 9.51
C TYR A 112 -8.14 12.94 8.73
N ALA A 113 -8.04 14.20 8.35
CA ALA A 113 -6.87 14.80 7.73
C ALA A 113 -6.30 15.91 8.63
N GLU A 114 -4.98 16.00 8.68
CA GLU A 114 -4.26 17.09 9.34
C GLU A 114 -4.32 18.38 8.51
N ALA A 115 -3.84 19.49 9.06
CA ALA A 115 -3.75 20.77 8.34
C ALA A 115 -2.85 20.65 7.09
N ASP A 116 -1.75 19.90 7.18
CA ASP A 116 -0.94 19.48 6.04
C ASP A 116 -1.19 17.99 5.75
N PRO A 117 -2.05 17.67 4.78
CA PRO A 117 -2.40 16.30 4.44
C PRO A 117 -1.44 15.66 3.41
N THR A 118 -0.37 16.35 3.00
CA THR A 118 0.49 15.97 1.86
C THR A 118 1.01 14.54 1.96
N ALA A 119 1.42 14.10 3.14
CA ALA A 119 1.92 12.74 3.33
C ALA A 119 0.83 11.66 3.09
N ASP A 120 -0.44 11.98 3.39
CA ASP A 120 -1.57 11.09 3.16
C ASP A 120 -1.98 11.12 1.69
N VAL A 121 -2.39 12.29 1.18
CA VAL A 121 -2.97 12.42 -0.17
C VAL A 121 -1.94 12.22 -1.27
N GLY A 122 -0.66 12.53 -1.02
CA GLY A 122 0.45 12.25 -1.92
C GLY A 122 0.93 10.79 -1.90
N GLY A 123 0.43 9.97 -0.96
CA GLY A 123 0.71 8.54 -0.89
C GLY A 123 1.93 8.12 -0.08
N ALA A 124 2.74 9.06 0.43
CA ALA A 124 3.99 8.76 1.15
C ALA A 124 3.77 7.90 2.41
N ASP A 125 2.68 8.14 3.16
CA ASP A 125 2.29 7.30 4.29
C ASP A 125 2.04 5.84 3.85
N SER A 126 1.33 5.67 2.74
CA SER A 126 1.06 4.35 2.17
C SER A 126 2.32 3.69 1.62
N ALA A 127 3.26 4.46 1.03
CA ALA A 127 4.51 3.96 0.49
C ALA A 127 5.42 3.40 1.60
N ALA A 128 5.55 4.10 2.73
CA ALA A 128 6.29 3.60 3.88
C ALA A 128 5.73 2.26 4.40
N LYS A 129 4.40 2.15 4.48
CA LYS A 129 3.73 0.91 4.89
C LYS A 129 3.89 -0.20 3.86
N ALA A 130 3.84 0.13 2.56
CA ALA A 130 4.05 -0.84 1.46
C ALA A 130 5.45 -1.46 1.52
N ALA A 131 6.49 -0.66 1.78
CA ALA A 131 7.87 -1.15 1.95
C ALA A 131 7.98 -2.17 3.09
N ILE A 132 7.38 -1.86 4.26
CA ILE A 132 7.38 -2.76 5.42
C ILE A 132 6.63 -4.07 5.10
N ILE A 133 5.44 -3.96 4.49
CA ILE A 133 4.65 -5.14 4.11
C ILE A 133 5.43 -6.01 3.13
N ALA A 134 6.01 -5.41 2.08
CA ALA A 134 6.78 -6.13 1.07
C ALA A 134 7.99 -6.83 1.65
N THR A 135 8.74 -6.16 2.54
CA THR A 135 9.88 -6.74 3.24
C THR A 135 9.52 -8.03 3.98
N LEU A 136 8.38 -8.02 4.68
CA LEU A 136 7.95 -9.20 5.44
C LEU A 136 7.31 -10.28 4.56
N ALA A 137 6.43 -9.88 3.62
CA ALA A 137 5.68 -10.82 2.80
C ALA A 137 6.57 -11.61 1.83
N PHE A 138 7.66 -11.01 1.37
CA PHE A 138 8.56 -11.62 0.37
C PHE A 138 9.95 -11.93 0.91
N HIS A 139 10.17 -11.75 2.22
CA HIS A 139 11.46 -11.98 2.87
C HIS A 139 12.64 -11.29 2.15
N THR A 140 12.44 -10.06 1.70
CA THR A 140 13.43 -9.26 0.96
C THR A 140 13.52 -7.87 1.52
N ASN A 141 14.65 -7.19 1.36
CA ASN A 141 14.82 -5.82 1.83
C ASN A 141 14.23 -4.84 0.80
N VAL A 142 13.12 -4.21 1.17
CA VAL A 142 12.48 -3.12 0.40
C VAL A 142 12.48 -1.88 1.26
N THR A 143 12.98 -0.79 0.72
CA THR A 143 12.96 0.53 1.35
C THR A 143 11.89 1.42 0.72
N ILE A 144 11.62 2.57 1.32
CA ILE A 144 10.67 3.53 0.75
C ILE A 144 11.09 4.03 -0.63
N ASP A 145 12.42 4.08 -0.90
CA ASP A 145 12.96 4.53 -2.18
C ASP A 145 12.72 3.54 -3.33
N ASP A 146 12.41 2.29 -3.00
CA ASP A 146 12.06 1.24 -3.97
C ASP A 146 10.57 1.25 -4.34
N VAL A 147 9.76 2.09 -3.70
CA VAL A 147 8.31 2.13 -3.88
C VAL A 147 7.93 3.21 -4.88
N PHE A 148 7.36 2.84 -6.02
CA PHE A 148 6.68 3.81 -6.87
C PHE A 148 5.46 4.38 -6.15
N CYS A 149 5.30 5.71 -6.16
CA CYS A 149 4.26 6.37 -5.41
C CYS A 149 3.52 7.42 -6.23
N GLU A 150 2.21 7.24 -6.36
CA GLU A 150 1.26 8.19 -6.91
C GLU A 150 0.10 8.37 -5.92
N GLY A 151 -0.19 9.62 -5.55
CA GLY A 151 -1.28 9.96 -4.62
C GLY A 151 -2.64 10.10 -5.30
N ILE A 152 -3.60 10.69 -4.56
CA ILE A 152 -4.98 10.88 -5.03
C ILE A 152 -5.28 12.31 -5.47
N THR A 153 -4.30 13.21 -5.49
CA THR A 153 -4.49 14.64 -5.77
C THR A 153 -5.04 14.90 -7.17
N GLU A 154 -4.72 14.04 -8.12
CA GLU A 154 -5.16 14.14 -9.51
C GLU A 154 -6.47 13.37 -9.80
N VAL A 155 -7.01 12.67 -8.80
CA VAL A 155 -8.27 11.91 -8.97
C VAL A 155 -9.45 12.88 -8.98
N THR A 156 -10.13 12.95 -10.10
CA THR A 156 -11.27 13.82 -10.32
C THR A 156 -12.60 13.11 -10.01
N LYS A 157 -13.68 13.89 -9.83
CA LYS A 157 -15.02 13.31 -9.74
C LYS A 157 -15.48 12.63 -11.02
N GLU A 158 -14.95 13.10 -12.18
CA GLU A 158 -15.19 12.50 -13.48
C GLU A 158 -14.56 11.11 -13.56
N ASP A 159 -13.36 10.90 -13.01
CA ASP A 159 -12.74 9.58 -12.90
C ASP A 159 -13.55 8.64 -12.03
N ILE A 160 -14.02 9.13 -10.88
CA ILE A 160 -14.89 8.37 -9.96
C ILE A 160 -16.19 7.96 -10.67
N ALA A 161 -16.82 8.89 -11.39
CA ALA A 161 -18.06 8.61 -12.14
C ALA A 161 -17.82 7.57 -13.23
N ALA A 162 -16.75 7.72 -14.02
CA ALA A 162 -16.38 6.77 -15.07
C ALA A 162 -16.09 5.37 -14.50
N ALA A 163 -15.36 5.28 -13.41
CA ALA A 163 -15.09 4.01 -12.72
C ALA A 163 -16.39 3.35 -12.25
N ARG A 164 -17.29 4.12 -11.63
CA ARG A 164 -18.60 3.64 -11.15
C ARG A 164 -19.44 3.04 -12.27
N GLU A 165 -19.53 3.73 -13.40
CA GLU A 165 -20.29 3.27 -14.55
C GLU A 165 -19.71 2.00 -15.19
N MET A 166 -18.40 1.80 -15.08
CA MET A 166 -17.72 0.57 -15.49
C MET A 166 -17.78 -0.56 -14.43
N GLY A 167 -18.44 -0.35 -13.29
CA GLY A 167 -18.59 -1.36 -12.23
C GLY A 167 -17.40 -1.43 -11.26
N PHE A 168 -16.64 -0.34 -11.13
CA PHE A 168 -15.48 -0.25 -10.24
C PHE A 168 -15.68 0.82 -9.15
N VAL A 169 -14.80 0.79 -8.16
CA VAL A 169 -14.52 1.89 -7.23
C VAL A 169 -13.04 2.23 -7.31
N ILE A 170 -12.68 3.49 -7.08
CA ILE A 170 -11.28 3.90 -6.99
C ILE A 170 -10.84 3.80 -5.53
N LYS A 171 -9.69 3.17 -5.30
CA LYS A 171 -9.02 3.07 -3.99
C LYS A 171 -7.55 3.43 -4.16
N LEU A 172 -6.93 4.07 -3.16
CA LEU A 172 -5.47 4.16 -3.09
C LEU A 172 -4.96 2.83 -2.57
N LEU A 173 -4.28 2.07 -3.40
CA LEU A 173 -3.74 0.76 -3.04
C LEU A 173 -2.22 0.80 -2.87
N ALA A 174 -1.74 0.28 -1.76
CA ALA A 174 -0.40 -0.24 -1.61
C ALA A 174 -0.37 -1.65 -2.21
N VAL A 175 0.42 -1.85 -3.23
CA VAL A 175 0.52 -3.13 -3.96
C VAL A 175 1.96 -3.61 -3.86
N ALA A 176 2.15 -4.83 -3.39
CA ALA A 176 3.42 -5.54 -3.46
C ALA A 176 3.17 -6.89 -4.11
N GLU A 177 3.86 -7.17 -5.20
CA GLU A 177 3.64 -8.40 -5.95
C GLU A 177 4.95 -8.99 -6.47
N MET A 178 5.02 -10.30 -6.46
CA MET A 178 6.14 -11.06 -7.01
C MET A 178 6.08 -10.99 -8.54
N THR A 179 7.24 -10.82 -9.19
CA THR A 179 7.34 -10.88 -10.65
C THR A 179 7.00 -12.29 -11.17
N GLU A 180 6.60 -12.40 -12.44
CA GLU A 180 6.21 -13.69 -13.04
C GLU A 180 7.37 -14.69 -13.07
N ASP A 181 8.62 -14.20 -13.21
CA ASP A 181 9.84 -15.02 -13.17
C ASP A 181 10.27 -15.37 -11.72
N GLU A 182 9.53 -14.89 -10.73
CA GLU A 182 9.80 -15.06 -9.30
C GLU A 182 11.19 -14.54 -8.85
N ALA A 183 11.80 -13.67 -9.66
CA ALA A 183 13.14 -13.15 -9.43
C ALA A 183 13.16 -11.78 -8.75
N GLY A 184 11.99 -11.18 -8.50
CA GLY A 184 11.89 -9.88 -7.86
C GLY A 184 10.49 -9.55 -7.35
N VAL A 185 10.39 -8.37 -6.76
CA VAL A 185 9.14 -7.83 -6.22
C VAL A 185 8.95 -6.41 -6.74
N VAL A 186 7.78 -6.11 -7.27
CA VAL A 186 7.38 -4.74 -7.62
C VAL A 186 6.50 -4.19 -6.51
N VAL A 187 6.87 -3.02 -6.00
CA VAL A 187 6.13 -2.34 -4.93
C VAL A 187 5.69 -0.97 -5.41
N ARG A 188 4.39 -0.68 -5.26
CA ARG A 188 3.80 0.58 -5.73
C ARG A 188 2.63 1.02 -4.89
N VAL A 189 2.39 2.32 -4.88
CA VAL A 189 1.19 2.96 -4.32
C VAL A 189 0.58 3.81 -5.41
N HIS A 190 -0.68 3.58 -5.72
CA HIS A 190 -1.38 4.38 -6.74
C HIS A 190 -2.91 4.25 -6.60
N PRO A 191 -3.68 5.20 -7.15
CA PRO A 191 -5.12 5.04 -7.34
C PRO A 191 -5.39 3.83 -8.26
N ALA A 192 -6.23 2.92 -7.81
CA ALA A 192 -6.56 1.71 -8.54
C ALA A 192 -8.07 1.52 -8.68
N MET A 193 -8.51 1.11 -9.86
CA MET A 193 -9.89 0.71 -10.13
C MET A 193 -10.10 -0.71 -9.61
N VAL A 194 -10.83 -0.84 -8.51
CA VAL A 194 -11.16 -2.12 -7.85
C VAL A 194 -12.55 -2.56 -8.28
N PRO A 195 -12.73 -3.77 -8.85
CA PRO A 195 -14.06 -4.29 -9.20
C PRO A 195 -14.98 -4.29 -7.97
N ARG A 196 -16.25 -3.89 -8.13
CA ARG A 196 -17.20 -3.87 -7.00
C ARG A 196 -17.46 -5.24 -6.38
N THR A 197 -17.10 -6.32 -7.07
CA THR A 197 -17.15 -7.69 -6.56
C THR A 197 -15.95 -8.08 -5.70
N HIS A 198 -14.85 -7.31 -5.75
CA HIS A 198 -13.65 -7.59 -4.96
C HIS A 198 -13.87 -7.17 -3.49
N PRO A 199 -13.41 -7.96 -2.50
CA PRO A 199 -13.61 -7.63 -1.07
C PRO A 199 -13.13 -6.23 -0.66
N LEU A 200 -12.01 -5.75 -1.21
CA LEU A 200 -11.49 -4.40 -0.93
C LEU A 200 -12.44 -3.27 -1.37
N ALA A 201 -13.33 -3.51 -2.35
CA ALA A 201 -14.29 -2.50 -2.79
C ALA A 201 -15.29 -2.11 -1.70
N SER A 202 -15.56 -3.01 -0.75
CA SER A 202 -16.49 -2.81 0.36
C SER A 202 -15.89 -2.05 1.54
N VAL A 203 -14.58 -1.80 1.55
CA VAL A 203 -13.88 -1.09 2.62
C VAL A 203 -14.16 0.41 2.51
N ARG A 204 -14.88 0.96 3.47
CA ARG A 204 -15.39 2.34 3.46
C ARG A 204 -14.78 3.18 4.57
N ASP A 205 -15.03 4.49 4.48
CA ASP A 205 -14.63 5.48 5.47
C ASP A 205 -13.13 5.39 5.80
N ALA A 206 -12.74 5.63 7.05
CA ALA A 206 -11.35 5.58 7.50
C ALA A 206 -10.87 4.17 7.89
N PHE A 207 -11.57 3.11 7.44
CA PHE A 207 -11.12 1.75 7.68
C PHE A 207 -9.99 1.35 6.74
N ASN A 208 -9.13 0.47 7.25
CA ASN A 208 -8.05 -0.15 6.50
C ASN A 208 -8.37 -1.62 6.24
N ALA A 209 -7.80 -2.15 5.17
CA ALA A 209 -7.81 -3.58 4.89
C ALA A 209 -6.56 -3.98 4.11
N VAL A 210 -6.06 -5.17 4.37
CA VAL A 210 -4.98 -5.77 3.59
C VAL A 210 -5.43 -7.12 3.09
N PHE A 211 -5.37 -7.29 1.79
CA PHE A 211 -5.72 -8.51 1.07
C PHE A 211 -4.44 -9.21 0.65
N VAL A 212 -4.29 -10.46 1.03
CA VAL A 212 -3.11 -11.28 0.78
C VAL A 212 -3.49 -12.45 -0.08
N GLU A 213 -2.79 -12.66 -1.16
CA GLU A 213 -2.88 -13.82 -2.05
C GLU A 213 -1.67 -14.71 -1.83
N ALA A 214 -1.89 -15.89 -1.30
CA ALA A 214 -0.87 -16.90 -1.05
C ALA A 214 -1.16 -18.16 -1.88
N GLU A 215 -0.11 -18.92 -2.19
CA GLU A 215 -0.21 -20.06 -3.12
C GLU A 215 -1.08 -21.19 -2.56
N SER A 216 -0.91 -21.51 -1.29
CA SER A 216 -1.63 -22.61 -0.65
C SER A 216 -2.81 -22.14 0.20
N ALA A 217 -2.64 -21.07 0.97
CA ALA A 217 -3.70 -20.53 1.82
C ALA A 217 -4.78 -19.77 1.02
N GLY A 218 -4.49 -19.39 -0.23
CA GLY A 218 -5.42 -18.67 -1.09
C GLY A 218 -5.55 -17.19 -0.67
N GLU A 219 -6.77 -16.67 -0.82
CA GLU A 219 -7.12 -15.29 -0.59
C GLU A 219 -7.54 -15.04 0.86
N MET A 220 -6.92 -14.06 1.51
CA MET A 220 -7.24 -13.65 2.88
C MET A 220 -7.39 -12.13 2.96
N MET A 221 -8.27 -11.65 3.82
CA MET A 221 -8.42 -10.22 4.07
C MET A 221 -8.35 -9.93 5.57
N PHE A 222 -7.47 -9.01 5.94
CA PHE A 222 -7.37 -8.43 7.27
C PHE A 222 -8.02 -7.06 7.26
N TYR A 223 -9.00 -6.82 8.11
CA TYR A 223 -9.81 -5.60 8.09
C TYR A 223 -9.96 -5.03 9.50
N GLY A 224 -9.89 -3.70 9.63
CA GLY A 224 -10.08 -3.03 10.90
C GLY A 224 -9.75 -1.53 10.88
N ARG A 225 -9.56 -0.96 12.08
CA ARG A 225 -9.15 0.44 12.23
C ARG A 225 -7.64 0.56 12.02
N GLY A 226 -7.25 1.36 11.02
CA GLY A 226 -5.85 1.56 10.63
C GLY A 226 -5.11 2.62 11.45
N ALA A 227 -5.83 3.46 12.21
CA ALA A 227 -5.26 4.54 13.02
C ALA A 227 -6.13 4.84 14.22
N GLY A 228 -5.59 5.66 15.13
CA GLY A 228 -6.25 6.12 16.34
C GLY A 228 -5.51 5.68 17.61
N GLY A 229 -5.64 6.43 18.70
CA GLY A 229 -4.90 6.18 19.95
C GLY A 229 -5.13 4.79 20.52
N ALA A 230 -6.39 4.39 20.73
CA ALA A 230 -6.73 3.07 21.26
C ALA A 230 -6.35 1.91 20.31
N PRO A 231 -6.63 1.95 18.99
CA PRO A 231 -6.16 0.94 18.04
C PRO A 231 -4.63 0.77 18.05
N THR A 232 -3.86 1.86 17.97
CA THR A 232 -2.41 1.83 17.98
C THR A 232 -1.86 1.31 19.32
N ALA A 233 -2.42 1.75 20.43
CA ALA A 233 -2.05 1.26 21.76
C ALA A 233 -2.29 -0.26 21.92
N SER A 234 -3.36 -0.78 21.32
CA SER A 234 -3.65 -2.23 21.33
C SER A 234 -2.53 -3.02 20.66
N ALA A 235 -2.04 -2.57 19.50
CA ALA A 235 -0.94 -3.23 18.78
C ALA A 235 0.38 -3.13 19.57
N VAL A 236 0.72 -1.93 20.08
CA VAL A 236 1.92 -1.73 20.94
C VAL A 236 1.89 -2.61 22.17
N LEU A 237 0.74 -2.71 22.85
CA LEU A 237 0.59 -3.57 24.03
C LEU A 237 0.68 -5.06 23.68
N GLY A 238 0.14 -5.46 22.53
CA GLY A 238 0.29 -6.83 22.02
C GLY A 238 1.76 -7.21 21.83
N ASP A 239 2.54 -6.32 21.22
CA ASP A 239 3.98 -6.49 21.04
C ASP A 239 4.75 -6.49 22.38
N LEU A 240 4.38 -5.59 23.29
CA LEU A 240 4.99 -5.54 24.61
C LEU A 240 4.76 -6.84 25.42
N VAL A 241 3.54 -7.39 25.36
CA VAL A 241 3.22 -8.68 25.97
C VAL A 241 4.03 -9.81 25.33
N ALA A 242 4.20 -9.82 24.00
CA ALA A 242 5.02 -10.81 23.31
C ALA A 242 6.50 -10.70 23.74
N ALA A 243 7.06 -9.49 23.76
CA ALA A 243 8.43 -9.25 24.24
C ALA A 243 8.63 -9.73 25.70
N ALA A 244 7.66 -9.44 26.57
CA ALA A 244 7.71 -9.89 27.95
C ALA A 244 7.67 -11.42 28.08
N ARG A 245 6.78 -12.09 27.34
CA ARG A 245 6.70 -13.56 27.32
C ARG A 245 8.00 -14.19 26.86
N ASN A 246 8.58 -13.67 25.78
CA ASN A 246 9.87 -14.13 25.26
C ASN A 246 10.98 -13.97 26.30
N ARG A 247 11.05 -12.83 26.95
CA ARG A 247 12.05 -12.54 27.99
C ARG A 247 11.93 -13.51 29.16
N PHE A 248 10.73 -13.76 29.68
CA PHE A 248 10.48 -14.71 30.76
C PHE A 248 10.73 -16.16 30.33
N GLY A 249 10.30 -16.54 29.14
CA GLY A 249 10.48 -17.87 28.55
C GLY A 249 11.90 -18.16 28.07
N ARG A 250 12.78 -17.15 28.06
CA ARG A 250 14.10 -17.22 27.41
C ARG A 250 14.02 -17.73 25.97
N THR A 251 12.97 -17.29 25.26
CA THR A 251 12.70 -17.59 23.86
C THR A 251 12.76 -16.33 23.04
N ARG A 252 12.65 -16.47 21.72
CA ARG A 252 12.50 -15.37 20.75
C ARG A 252 11.36 -15.71 19.83
N SER A 253 10.57 -14.73 19.42
CA SER A 253 9.49 -14.93 18.46
C SER A 253 10.01 -15.21 17.05
N HIS A 254 11.18 -14.69 16.76
CA HIS A 254 11.75 -14.79 15.41
C HIS A 254 13.22 -15.17 15.50
N ARG A 255 13.64 -16.09 14.63
CA ARG A 255 15.06 -16.36 14.39
C ARG A 255 15.49 -15.53 13.18
N PRO A 256 16.76 -15.09 13.15
CA PRO A 256 17.30 -14.45 11.95
C PRO A 256 17.08 -15.36 10.74
N GLU A 257 16.40 -14.85 9.74
CA GLU A 257 16.27 -15.49 8.45
C GLU A 257 17.00 -14.62 7.44
N PRO A 258 17.85 -15.20 6.58
CA PRO A 258 18.48 -14.43 5.52
C PRO A 258 17.38 -13.92 4.58
N TYR A 259 17.55 -12.70 4.11
CA TYR A 259 16.69 -12.21 3.03
C TYR A 259 16.77 -13.13 1.81
N ALA A 260 15.67 -13.31 1.13
CA ALA A 260 15.63 -14.06 -0.12
C ALA A 260 16.55 -13.40 -1.15
N ALA A 261 17.09 -14.20 -2.07
CA ALA A 261 17.95 -13.71 -3.17
C ALA A 261 17.14 -12.99 -4.28
N ILE A 262 16.01 -12.40 -3.91
CA ILE A 262 15.17 -11.56 -4.77
C ILE A 262 15.26 -10.12 -4.28
N GLY A 263 15.06 -9.17 -5.18
CA GLY A 263 15.13 -7.74 -4.83
C GLY A 263 13.97 -6.94 -5.41
N PRO A 264 13.85 -5.66 -5.02
CA PRO A 264 12.89 -4.77 -5.64
C PRO A 264 13.18 -4.59 -7.12
N ARG A 265 12.11 -4.51 -7.93
CA ARG A 265 12.15 -4.29 -9.36
C ARG A 265 11.51 -2.95 -9.71
N PRO A 266 11.98 -2.31 -10.79
CA PRO A 266 11.43 -1.03 -11.21
C PRO A 266 9.96 -1.17 -11.62
N ILE A 267 9.21 -0.06 -11.48
CA ILE A 267 7.79 0.01 -11.82
C ILE A 267 7.49 -0.43 -13.27
N GLY A 268 8.42 -0.20 -14.20
CA GLY A 268 8.28 -0.63 -15.59
C GLY A 268 8.01 -2.12 -15.79
N GLU A 269 8.39 -2.97 -14.82
CA GLU A 269 8.13 -4.40 -14.82
C GLU A 269 6.77 -4.77 -14.22
N ALA A 270 6.03 -3.81 -13.64
CA ALA A 270 4.69 -4.06 -13.12
C ALA A 270 3.75 -4.51 -14.24
N ARG A 271 3.05 -5.61 -14.02
CA ARG A 271 2.08 -6.17 -14.97
C ARG A 271 0.67 -6.05 -14.42
N THR A 272 -0.11 -5.17 -15.00
CA THR A 272 -1.48 -4.94 -14.56
C THR A 272 -2.37 -4.52 -15.74
N ARG A 273 -3.63 -4.29 -15.46
CA ARG A 273 -4.57 -3.65 -16.38
C ARG A 273 -4.61 -2.17 -16.07
N TYR A 274 -4.62 -1.35 -17.10
CA TYR A 274 -4.65 0.10 -16.97
C TYR A 274 -5.99 0.67 -17.38
N ALA A 275 -6.37 1.73 -16.70
CA ALA A 275 -7.44 2.63 -17.11
C ALA A 275 -6.80 3.97 -17.51
N VAL A 276 -6.94 4.33 -18.78
CA VAL A 276 -6.33 5.55 -19.35
C VAL A 276 -7.44 6.47 -19.81
N ALA A 277 -7.49 7.67 -19.26
CA ALA A 277 -8.40 8.71 -19.69
C ALA A 277 -7.66 9.67 -20.63
N ILE A 278 -8.22 9.88 -21.83
CA ILE A 278 -7.60 10.70 -22.88
C ILE A 278 -8.61 11.74 -23.33
N GLU A 279 -8.27 13.02 -23.24
CA GLU A 279 -9.06 14.09 -23.82
C GLU A 279 -8.68 14.30 -25.28
N VAL A 280 -9.67 14.30 -26.14
CA VAL A 280 -9.46 14.36 -27.60
C VAL A 280 -10.47 15.28 -28.28
N GLN A 281 -10.13 15.71 -29.49
CA GLN A 281 -11.12 16.34 -30.36
C GLN A 281 -12.07 15.27 -30.93
N ASP A 282 -13.37 15.51 -30.87
CA ASP A 282 -14.36 14.58 -31.43
C ASP A 282 -14.41 14.72 -32.97
N ARG A 283 -13.57 13.94 -33.66
CA ARG A 283 -13.47 13.92 -35.11
C ARG A 283 -13.15 12.52 -35.64
N PRO A 284 -13.56 12.22 -36.87
CA PRO A 284 -13.25 10.95 -37.51
C PRO A 284 -11.75 10.65 -37.53
N GLY A 285 -11.38 9.39 -37.19
CA GLY A 285 -10.01 8.89 -37.22
C GLY A 285 -9.24 8.99 -35.90
N VAL A 286 -9.66 9.80 -34.93
CA VAL A 286 -8.95 9.95 -33.64
C VAL A 286 -8.88 8.63 -32.88
N LEU A 287 -10.00 7.94 -32.75
CA LEU A 287 -10.03 6.63 -32.04
C LEU A 287 -9.13 5.60 -32.76
N ALA A 288 -9.11 5.62 -34.12
CA ALA A 288 -8.24 4.71 -34.87
C ALA A 288 -6.75 5.01 -34.61
N ALA A 289 -6.35 6.30 -34.59
CA ALA A 289 -4.97 6.69 -34.27
C ALA A 289 -4.56 6.23 -32.87
N ILE A 290 -5.40 6.44 -31.86
CA ILE A 290 -5.16 6.01 -30.48
C ILE A 290 -5.02 4.48 -30.42
N ALA A 291 -5.94 3.73 -31.03
CA ALA A 291 -5.89 2.28 -31.04
C ALA A 291 -4.61 1.74 -31.72
N THR A 292 -4.14 2.42 -32.77
CA THR A 292 -2.87 2.09 -33.44
C THR A 292 -1.69 2.33 -32.50
N THR A 293 -1.65 3.49 -31.79
CA THR A 293 -0.59 3.78 -30.81
C THR A 293 -0.51 2.71 -29.71
N PHE A 294 -1.63 2.29 -29.15
CA PHE A 294 -1.65 1.18 -28.16
C PHE A 294 -1.10 -0.12 -28.79
N ALA A 295 -1.53 -0.46 -30.00
CA ALA A 295 -1.09 -1.68 -30.67
C ALA A 295 0.41 -1.66 -31.00
N ASP A 296 0.95 -0.54 -31.46
CA ASP A 296 2.37 -0.36 -31.77
C ASP A 296 3.27 -0.50 -30.55
N ASN A 297 2.74 -0.19 -29.36
CA ASN A 297 3.42 -0.37 -28.07
C ASN A 297 3.09 -1.71 -27.40
N GLY A 298 2.45 -2.66 -28.10
CA GLY A 298 2.16 -3.99 -27.59
C GLY A 298 1.05 -4.03 -26.54
N VAL A 299 0.23 -2.99 -26.43
CA VAL A 299 -0.86 -2.89 -25.47
C VAL A 299 -2.19 -3.26 -26.13
N SER A 300 -2.86 -4.29 -25.62
CA SER A 300 -4.17 -4.71 -26.11
C SER A 300 -5.29 -3.98 -25.35
N ILE A 301 -6.20 -3.36 -26.09
CA ILE A 301 -7.36 -2.66 -25.56
C ILE A 301 -8.46 -3.69 -25.23
N GLN A 302 -8.98 -3.67 -24.01
CA GLN A 302 -10.10 -4.50 -23.57
C GLN A 302 -11.45 -3.82 -23.80
N ALA A 303 -11.55 -2.53 -23.49
CA ALA A 303 -12.75 -1.74 -23.64
C ALA A 303 -12.41 -0.25 -23.87
N VAL A 304 -13.23 0.41 -24.64
CA VAL A 304 -13.19 1.87 -24.84
C VAL A 304 -14.59 2.41 -24.61
N ARG A 305 -14.66 3.51 -23.88
CA ARG A 305 -15.85 4.33 -23.75
C ARG A 305 -15.52 5.76 -24.15
N GLN A 306 -16.36 6.35 -24.99
CA GLN A 306 -16.27 7.73 -25.40
C GLN A 306 -17.44 8.52 -24.80
N ASP A 307 -17.13 9.56 -24.08
CA ASP A 307 -18.09 10.52 -23.55
C ASP A 307 -17.83 11.90 -24.18
N GLY A 308 -18.88 12.55 -24.69
CA GLY A 308 -18.76 13.90 -25.24
C GLY A 308 -18.52 14.93 -24.12
N VAL A 309 -17.55 15.82 -24.31
CA VAL A 309 -17.19 16.88 -23.35
C VAL A 309 -17.05 18.19 -24.12
N ASN A 310 -18.04 19.11 -24.01
CA ASN A 310 -18.09 20.39 -24.75
C ASN A 310 -17.85 20.19 -26.27
N ASP A 311 -16.77 20.76 -26.82
CA ASP A 311 -16.38 20.62 -28.24
C ASP A 311 -15.40 19.45 -28.48
N GLY A 312 -15.23 18.53 -27.51
CA GLY A 312 -14.33 17.39 -27.58
C GLY A 312 -14.98 16.10 -27.08
N ALA A 313 -14.16 15.08 -26.88
CA ALA A 313 -14.55 13.84 -26.25
C ALA A 313 -13.48 13.36 -25.24
N ARG A 314 -13.93 12.67 -24.21
CA ARG A 314 -13.07 11.92 -23.29
C ARG A 314 -13.18 10.45 -23.61
N LEU A 315 -12.04 9.83 -23.91
CA LEU A 315 -11.92 8.39 -24.11
C LEU A 315 -11.43 7.74 -22.83
N ASN A 316 -12.24 6.88 -22.26
CA ASN A 316 -11.85 6.03 -21.14
C ASN A 316 -11.48 4.66 -21.69
N VAL A 317 -10.18 4.38 -21.77
CA VAL A 317 -9.62 3.13 -22.31
C VAL A 317 -9.27 2.19 -21.17
N ARG A 318 -9.70 0.95 -21.24
CA ARG A 318 -9.25 -0.12 -20.35
C ARG A 318 -8.46 -1.15 -21.13
N THR A 319 -7.26 -1.50 -20.64
CA THR A 319 -6.38 -2.44 -21.34
C THR A 319 -6.55 -3.87 -20.81
N HIS A 320 -6.09 -4.85 -21.58
CA HIS A 320 -5.66 -6.14 -21.04
C HIS A 320 -4.39 -5.94 -20.21
N VAL A 321 -3.89 -7.03 -19.58
CA VAL A 321 -2.63 -6.98 -18.82
C VAL A 321 -1.49 -6.57 -19.75
N ALA A 322 -0.76 -5.53 -19.34
CA ALA A 322 0.44 -5.02 -20.02
C ALA A 322 1.48 -4.63 -18.96
N THR A 323 2.71 -4.38 -19.36
CA THR A 323 3.71 -3.81 -18.47
C THR A 323 3.59 -2.29 -18.43
N GLU A 324 3.99 -1.67 -17.31
CA GLU A 324 4.05 -0.21 -17.22
C GLU A 324 4.95 0.38 -18.31
N ALA A 325 6.07 -0.27 -18.60
CA ALA A 325 7.00 0.15 -19.66
C ALA A 325 6.35 0.22 -21.06
N ASN A 326 5.26 -0.50 -21.31
CA ASN A 326 4.54 -0.43 -22.57
C ASN A 326 3.58 0.77 -22.65
N LEU A 327 3.26 1.40 -21.51
CA LEU A 327 2.35 2.55 -21.43
C LEU A 327 3.08 3.88 -21.24
N SER A 328 4.32 3.87 -20.80
CA SER A 328 5.20 5.04 -20.64
C SER A 328 5.85 5.41 -21.95
#